data_3b9c12bda757610e51ffb1fbc90a57c2
#
_entry.id   3b9c12bda757610e51ffb1fbc90a57c2
#
_cell.length_a   1.000
_cell.length_b   1.000
_cell.length_c   1.000
_cell.angle_alpha   90.00
_cell.angle_beta   90.00
_cell.angle_gamma   90.00
#
_symmetry.space_group_name_H-M   'P 1'
#
loop_
_entity.id
_entity.type
_entity.pdbx_description
1 polymer ?
#
loop_
_entity_poly.entity_id
_entity_poly.type
_entity_poly.pdbx_seq_one_letter_code
_entity_poly.pdbx_strand_id
1 'polypeptide(L)'
;MNDPARNRPTAKVYRLLRLMWEAWRATPGPAAALGLRTVLLALTAPALPWATGRLVDALSRSQGTDAFRALVPWVLVIVGIRVAASALTQTGGWLETHVRETQYRHVLGTVLDKATRVPLERYSVPGFHDSLSRAAGDFAGYQMHDLFWRSVYLVQGLIALVGLAWVAARGDLLAPALILATGLATMVVPWQFGVEMYALQRAMTPETRLLQYMATLLTERSSAKEVRLFGLAPYLLGRWQGYADHLRQRTLALNNRGRLRLAAVDLIPLAAFGAAVLLILLRARAGLITVGGTVAALYALLSLQEQWEGVSGRFSEVWGWYLRAVGDLTTFLDEPETPRPGGLPALGPQPIHVQALTFTYPGADHPALEGISFRLAAGEKVALVGENGAGKSTLVHLLLGLYSPSGGSVRIGDQDVRELDPQALWARTGAVFQDFTQYHLTVRDNVGFGHVDRLEDHLAIGRAAAAGGAADFIAELPDQYETVLGPTFGGRDLSVGQWQRVATSRGLVRGADLLVLDEPTAALDPKAEAEVYRRFADQAGGRTAILISHRMGFARLADRILVLREGRLVEQGTHDELMRLGGEYQHLFGTQARWYE
;
A
#
# COMPACT_ATOMS: atom_id res chain seq x y z
N MET A 1 13.74 -6.85 -16.22
CA MET A 1 14.52 -5.98 -17.14
C MET A 1 14.09 -4.54 -16.89
N ASN A 2 14.99 -3.71 -16.34
CA ASN A 2 14.73 -2.28 -16.13
C ASN A 2 14.79 -1.56 -17.49
N ASP A 3 13.65 -1.13 -18.00
CA ASP A 3 13.59 -0.25 -19.18
C ASP A 3 14.18 1.13 -18.82
N PRO A 4 15.33 1.52 -19.36
CA PRO A 4 15.98 2.81 -19.06
C PRO A 4 15.13 4.02 -19.48
N ALA A 5 14.14 3.85 -20.36
CA ALA A 5 13.23 4.91 -20.76
C ALA A 5 12.23 5.27 -19.64
N ARG A 6 11.86 4.33 -18.79
CA ARG A 6 10.96 4.54 -17.65
C ARG A 6 11.56 5.34 -16.49
N ASN A 7 12.90 5.39 -16.40
CA ASN A 7 13.61 6.05 -15.30
C ASN A 7 14.03 7.50 -15.62
N ARG A 8 13.63 8.05 -16.76
CA ARG A 8 13.93 9.44 -17.12
C ARG A 8 13.23 10.40 -16.14
N PRO A 9 13.91 11.43 -15.64
CA PRO A 9 13.33 12.41 -14.71
C PRO A 9 12.00 13.01 -15.22
N THR A 10 11.91 13.24 -16.53
CA THR A 10 10.71 13.77 -17.19
C THR A 10 9.49 12.82 -17.10
N ALA A 11 9.70 11.51 -17.17
CA ALA A 11 8.62 10.52 -17.04
C ALA A 11 8.07 10.47 -15.60
N LYS A 12 8.94 10.59 -14.59
CA LYS A 12 8.54 10.64 -13.18
C LYS A 12 7.74 11.91 -12.87
N VAL A 13 8.17 13.06 -13.37
CA VAL A 13 7.44 14.33 -13.20
C VAL A 13 6.07 14.28 -13.88
N TYR A 14 6.00 13.75 -15.09
CA TYR A 14 4.72 13.60 -15.81
C TYR A 14 3.72 12.71 -15.05
N ARG A 15 4.17 11.59 -14.50
CA ARG A 15 3.32 10.69 -13.69
C ARG A 15 2.85 11.35 -12.41
N LEU A 16 3.74 12.07 -11.75
CA LEU A 16 3.41 12.84 -10.56
C LEU A 16 2.32 13.88 -10.88
N LEU A 17 2.50 14.65 -11.95
CA LEU A 17 1.50 15.63 -12.39
C LEU A 17 0.17 14.94 -12.76
N ARG A 18 0.21 13.75 -13.35
CA ARG A 18 -0.98 12.97 -13.65
C ARG A 18 -1.70 12.52 -12.37
N LEU A 19 -0.99 11.97 -11.40
CA LEU A 19 -1.57 11.58 -10.10
C LEU A 19 -2.15 12.78 -9.35
N MET A 20 -1.42 13.92 -9.34
CA MET A 20 -1.93 15.17 -8.77
C MET A 20 -3.20 15.64 -9.48
N TRP A 21 -3.25 15.52 -10.79
CA TRP A 21 -4.43 15.86 -11.60
C TRP A 21 -5.62 14.91 -11.34
N GLU A 22 -5.38 13.62 -11.24
CA GLU A 22 -6.40 12.62 -10.88
C GLU A 22 -6.93 12.87 -9.46
N ALA A 23 -6.05 13.14 -8.50
CA ALA A 23 -6.42 13.52 -7.14
C ALA A 23 -7.22 14.85 -7.10
N TRP A 24 -6.84 15.83 -7.93
CA TRP A 24 -7.59 17.09 -8.08
C TRP A 24 -8.98 16.87 -8.72
N ARG A 25 -9.06 16.01 -9.73
CA ARG A 25 -10.34 15.65 -10.39
C ARG A 25 -11.33 14.97 -9.44
N ALA A 26 -10.85 14.29 -8.41
CA ALA A 26 -11.71 13.69 -7.40
C ALA A 26 -12.49 14.73 -6.57
N THR A 27 -11.99 15.98 -6.47
CA THR A 27 -12.60 17.05 -5.68
C THR A 27 -12.47 18.42 -6.36
N PRO A 28 -13.01 18.61 -7.58
CA PRO A 28 -12.72 19.81 -8.38
C PRO A 28 -13.22 21.10 -7.73
N GLY A 29 -14.42 21.12 -7.17
CA GLY A 29 -15.03 22.28 -6.52
C GLY A 29 -14.25 22.72 -5.25
N PRO A 30 -14.10 21.84 -4.24
CA PRO A 30 -13.33 22.13 -3.03
C PRO A 30 -11.87 22.51 -3.32
N ALA A 31 -11.21 21.84 -4.28
CA ALA A 31 -9.83 22.15 -4.66
C ALA A 31 -9.71 23.56 -5.30
N ALA A 32 -10.64 23.94 -6.16
CA ALA A 32 -10.70 25.28 -6.76
C ALA A 32 -10.98 26.35 -5.70
N ALA A 33 -11.91 26.09 -4.77
CA ALA A 33 -12.22 26.99 -3.65
C ALA A 33 -10.99 27.23 -2.77
N LEU A 34 -10.22 26.17 -2.48
CA LEU A 34 -8.96 26.27 -1.74
C LEU A 34 -7.89 27.04 -2.51
N GLY A 35 -7.77 26.85 -3.82
CA GLY A 35 -6.87 27.62 -4.67
C GLY A 35 -7.19 29.12 -4.63
N LEU A 36 -8.46 29.51 -4.81
CA LEU A 36 -8.92 30.89 -4.71
C LEU A 36 -8.66 31.47 -3.31
N ARG A 37 -9.03 30.73 -2.26
CA ARG A 37 -8.74 31.11 -0.87
C ARG A 37 -7.24 31.38 -0.66
N THR A 38 -6.39 30.51 -1.18
CA THR A 38 -4.93 30.63 -1.07
C THR A 38 -4.42 31.94 -1.68
N VAL A 39 -4.90 32.31 -2.87
CA VAL A 39 -4.56 33.57 -3.51
C VAL A 39 -5.06 34.75 -2.68
N LEU A 40 -6.31 34.74 -2.23
CA LEU A 40 -6.89 35.79 -1.41
C LEU A 40 -6.12 35.96 -0.09
N LEU A 41 -5.77 34.89 0.57
CA LEU A 41 -4.98 34.92 1.80
C LEU A 41 -3.56 35.46 1.56
N ALA A 42 -2.92 35.10 0.44
CA ALA A 42 -1.61 35.62 0.07
C ALA A 42 -1.60 37.16 -0.09
N LEU A 43 -2.69 37.73 -0.59
CA LEU A 43 -2.83 39.18 -0.78
C LEU A 43 -3.05 39.95 0.54
N THR A 44 -3.52 39.30 1.60
CA THR A 44 -3.66 39.96 2.92
C THR A 44 -2.30 40.28 3.55
N ALA A 45 -1.25 39.51 3.25
CA ALA A 45 0.08 39.72 3.81
C ALA A 45 0.70 41.08 3.45
N PRO A 46 0.75 41.54 2.19
CA PRO A 46 1.24 42.88 1.85
C PRO A 46 0.23 43.99 2.15
N ALA A 47 -1.07 43.71 2.17
CA ALA A 47 -2.11 44.70 2.41
C ALA A 47 -2.04 45.27 3.84
N LEU A 48 -1.69 44.47 4.82
CA LEU A 48 -1.63 44.88 6.22
C LEU A 48 -0.50 45.90 6.51
N PRO A 49 0.78 45.66 6.15
CA PRO A 49 1.83 46.68 6.27
C PRO A 49 1.51 47.97 5.52
N TRP A 50 0.97 47.87 4.31
CA TRP A 50 0.58 49.04 3.53
C TRP A 50 -0.50 49.87 4.22
N ALA A 51 -1.59 49.24 4.72
CA ALA A 51 -2.66 49.94 5.42
C ALA A 51 -2.17 50.55 6.74
N THR A 52 -1.28 49.86 7.47
CA THR A 52 -0.66 50.39 8.70
C THR A 52 0.16 51.63 8.42
N GLY A 53 0.95 51.66 7.35
CA GLY A 53 1.68 52.85 6.94
C GLY A 53 0.78 54.04 6.60
N ARG A 54 -0.33 53.79 5.91
CA ARG A 54 -1.34 54.84 5.61
C ARG A 54 -2.01 55.36 6.88
N LEU A 55 -2.30 54.51 7.85
CA LEU A 55 -2.82 54.93 9.16
C LEU A 55 -1.84 55.89 9.87
N VAL A 56 -0.55 55.51 9.91
CA VAL A 56 0.50 56.34 10.55
C VAL A 56 0.69 57.66 9.82
N ASP A 57 0.68 57.69 8.48
CA ASP A 57 0.74 58.93 7.72
C ASP A 57 -0.49 59.85 7.96
N ALA A 58 -1.69 59.24 8.09
CA ALA A 58 -2.89 60.00 8.45
C ALA A 58 -2.79 60.60 9.87
N LEU A 59 -2.25 59.83 10.83
CA LEU A 59 -2.02 60.29 12.19
C LEU A 59 -1.01 61.46 12.23
N SER A 60 0.08 61.38 11.48
CA SER A 60 1.14 62.40 11.48
C SER A 60 0.72 63.73 10.82
N ARG A 61 -0.28 63.71 9.93
CA ARG A 61 -0.77 64.89 9.19
C ARG A 61 -1.99 65.57 9.79
N SER A 62 -2.74 64.86 10.65
CA SER A 62 -4.00 65.32 11.20
C SER A 62 -3.84 65.89 12.60
N GLN A 63 -4.51 67.05 12.89
CA GLN A 63 -4.54 67.70 14.20
C GLN A 63 -5.99 68.02 14.61
N GLY A 64 -6.29 67.87 15.92
CA GLY A 64 -7.60 68.25 16.46
C GLY A 64 -8.72 67.22 16.13
N THR A 65 -9.95 67.68 15.97
CA THR A 65 -11.14 66.87 15.72
C THR A 65 -11.15 66.16 14.36
N ASP A 66 -10.42 66.65 13.37
CA ASP A 66 -10.32 66.06 12.04
C ASP A 66 -9.41 64.81 12.03
N ALA A 67 -8.59 64.65 13.06
CA ALA A 67 -7.78 63.45 13.22
C ALA A 67 -8.65 62.18 13.29
N PHE A 68 -9.75 62.19 14.01
CA PHE A 68 -10.65 61.04 14.12
C PHE A 68 -11.24 60.63 12.75
N ARG A 69 -11.69 61.61 11.96
CA ARG A 69 -12.25 61.36 10.61
C ARG A 69 -11.20 60.80 9.65
N ALA A 70 -9.93 61.19 9.80
CA ALA A 70 -8.84 60.67 8.95
C ALA A 70 -8.37 59.28 9.34
N LEU A 71 -8.47 58.90 10.62
CA LEU A 71 -7.98 57.59 11.14
C LEU A 71 -8.99 56.46 11.00
N VAL A 72 -10.29 56.72 11.25
CA VAL A 72 -11.34 55.67 11.25
C VAL A 72 -11.36 54.82 10.00
N PRO A 73 -11.27 55.34 8.77
CA PRO A 73 -11.26 54.52 7.56
C PRO A 73 -10.11 53.50 7.53
N TRP A 74 -8.91 53.91 7.95
CA TRP A 74 -7.74 53.01 7.94
C TRP A 74 -7.81 51.95 9.03
N VAL A 75 -8.35 52.30 10.20
CA VAL A 75 -8.63 51.32 11.26
C VAL A 75 -9.62 50.28 10.77
N LEU A 76 -10.73 50.69 10.12
CA LEU A 76 -11.71 49.79 9.53
C LEU A 76 -11.10 48.87 8.44
N VAL A 77 -10.22 49.42 7.60
CA VAL A 77 -9.49 48.64 6.58
C VAL A 77 -8.61 47.59 7.24
N ILE A 78 -7.83 47.94 8.26
CA ILE A 78 -6.95 47.03 8.98
C ILE A 78 -7.78 45.89 9.65
N VAL A 79 -8.87 46.28 10.36
CA VAL A 79 -9.77 45.32 10.98
C VAL A 79 -10.41 44.42 9.91
N GLY A 80 -10.87 44.99 8.80
CA GLY A 80 -11.44 44.24 7.69
C GLY A 80 -10.47 43.21 7.09
N ILE A 81 -9.20 43.61 6.86
CA ILE A 81 -8.14 42.70 6.39
C ILE A 81 -7.92 41.57 7.40
N ARG A 82 -7.86 41.89 8.70
CA ARG A 82 -7.67 40.88 9.76
C ARG A 82 -8.85 39.89 9.87
N VAL A 83 -10.07 40.41 9.81
CA VAL A 83 -11.30 39.58 9.83
C VAL A 83 -11.34 38.66 8.60
N ALA A 84 -11.07 39.23 7.41
CA ALA A 84 -11.00 38.46 6.17
C ALA A 84 -9.93 37.36 6.23
N ALA A 85 -8.72 37.71 6.69
CA ALA A 85 -7.64 36.74 6.86
C ALA A 85 -8.00 35.61 7.86
N SER A 86 -8.63 35.97 9.00
CA SER A 86 -9.09 35.01 9.98
C SER A 86 -10.17 34.06 9.42
N ALA A 87 -11.19 34.62 8.74
CA ALA A 87 -12.25 33.86 8.10
C ALA A 87 -11.70 32.92 7.02
N LEU A 88 -10.80 33.39 6.16
CA LEU A 88 -10.12 32.58 5.16
C LEU A 88 -9.28 31.48 5.81
N THR A 89 -8.65 31.72 6.95
CA THR A 89 -7.87 30.70 7.66
C THR A 89 -8.76 29.61 8.24
N GLN A 90 -9.84 29.98 8.92
CA GLN A 90 -10.77 29.04 9.54
C GLN A 90 -11.51 28.16 8.51
N THR A 91 -12.00 28.73 7.42
CA THR A 91 -12.64 27.98 6.33
C THR A 91 -11.69 27.01 5.64
N GLY A 92 -10.39 27.31 5.66
CA GLY A 92 -9.36 26.46 5.06
C GLY A 92 -9.26 25.08 5.69
N GLY A 93 -9.30 25.01 7.01
CA GLY A 93 -9.15 23.73 7.71
C GLY A 93 -10.26 22.72 7.37
N TRP A 94 -11.50 23.22 7.24
CA TRP A 94 -12.63 22.37 6.84
C TRP A 94 -12.48 21.86 5.40
N LEU A 95 -12.17 22.73 4.46
CA LEU A 95 -11.96 22.38 3.05
C LEU A 95 -10.78 21.41 2.90
N GLU A 96 -9.67 21.68 3.59
CA GLU A 96 -8.46 20.86 3.57
C GLU A 96 -8.74 19.44 4.08
N THR A 97 -9.48 19.30 5.19
CA THR A 97 -9.84 17.98 5.72
C THR A 97 -10.70 17.20 4.73
N HIS A 98 -11.70 17.84 4.12
CA HIS A 98 -12.56 17.19 3.13
C HIS A 98 -11.80 16.70 1.90
N VAL A 99 -10.91 17.51 1.38
CA VAL A 99 -10.06 17.15 0.22
C VAL A 99 -9.08 16.06 0.61
N ARG A 100 -8.45 16.15 1.79
CA ARG A 100 -7.50 15.17 2.30
C ARG A 100 -8.09 13.77 2.38
N GLU A 101 -9.25 13.62 3.02
CA GLU A 101 -9.89 12.31 3.19
C GLU A 101 -10.31 11.70 1.85
N THR A 102 -10.77 12.52 0.90
CA THR A 102 -11.15 12.03 -0.43
C THR A 102 -9.91 11.61 -1.24
N GLN A 103 -8.84 12.40 -1.21
CA GLN A 103 -7.58 12.06 -1.88
C GLN A 103 -6.93 10.83 -1.26
N TYR A 104 -6.92 10.71 0.08
CA TYR A 104 -6.41 9.54 0.78
C TYR A 104 -7.10 8.25 0.31
N ARG A 105 -8.44 8.24 0.33
CA ARG A 105 -9.22 7.09 -0.14
C ARG A 105 -8.94 6.73 -1.60
N HIS A 106 -8.82 7.74 -2.46
CA HIS A 106 -8.52 7.53 -3.88
C HIS A 106 -7.14 6.91 -4.10
N VAL A 107 -6.11 7.47 -3.46
CA VAL A 107 -4.73 6.97 -3.59
C VAL A 107 -4.58 5.58 -2.99
N LEU A 108 -5.09 5.38 -1.76
CA LEU A 108 -5.03 4.07 -1.11
C LEU A 108 -5.81 3.02 -1.91
N GLY A 109 -7.01 3.35 -2.39
CA GLY A 109 -7.78 2.47 -3.26
C GLY A 109 -7.03 2.07 -4.53
N THR A 110 -6.31 3.01 -5.15
CA THR A 110 -5.47 2.72 -6.33
C THR A 110 -4.30 1.79 -5.99
N VAL A 111 -3.67 1.97 -4.83
CA VAL A 111 -2.58 1.09 -4.36
C VAL A 111 -3.09 -0.32 -4.06
N LEU A 112 -4.22 -0.43 -3.35
CA LEU A 112 -4.83 -1.72 -3.02
C LEU A 112 -5.27 -2.47 -4.28
N ASP A 113 -5.94 -1.80 -5.22
CA ASP A 113 -6.33 -2.37 -6.51
C ASP A 113 -5.10 -2.81 -7.32
N LYS A 114 -4.02 -2.00 -7.34
CA LYS A 114 -2.75 -2.39 -7.97
C LYS A 114 -2.14 -3.63 -7.33
N ALA A 115 -2.13 -3.71 -5.99
CA ALA A 115 -1.59 -4.86 -5.27
C ALA A 115 -2.28 -6.17 -5.67
N THR A 116 -3.61 -6.15 -5.90
CA THR A 116 -4.35 -7.34 -6.34
C THR A 116 -4.02 -7.79 -7.76
N ARG A 117 -3.39 -6.94 -8.57
CA ARG A 117 -3.07 -7.20 -9.99
C ARG A 117 -1.62 -7.57 -10.25
N VAL A 118 -0.75 -7.40 -9.27
CA VAL A 118 0.66 -7.78 -9.37
C VAL A 118 0.78 -9.31 -9.36
N PRO A 119 1.67 -9.92 -10.18
CA PRO A 119 1.90 -11.36 -10.19
C PRO A 119 2.27 -11.92 -8.82
N LEU A 120 1.72 -13.09 -8.48
CA LEU A 120 1.90 -13.70 -7.15
C LEU A 120 3.38 -13.97 -6.83
N GLU A 121 4.20 -14.27 -7.85
CA GLU A 121 5.64 -14.50 -7.70
C GLU A 121 6.39 -13.29 -7.11
N ARG A 122 5.87 -12.06 -7.32
CA ARG A 122 6.48 -10.84 -6.78
C ARG A 122 6.41 -10.79 -5.26
N TYR A 123 5.38 -11.39 -4.65
CA TYR A 123 5.24 -11.47 -3.19
C TYR A 123 6.34 -12.32 -2.53
N SER A 124 7.05 -13.16 -3.27
CA SER A 124 8.20 -13.92 -2.77
C SER A 124 9.51 -13.11 -2.79
N VAL A 125 9.52 -11.90 -3.38
CA VAL A 125 10.72 -11.06 -3.51
C VAL A 125 10.79 -10.06 -2.36
N PRO A 126 11.84 -10.07 -1.50
CA PRO A 126 11.96 -9.15 -0.35
C PRO A 126 11.82 -7.67 -0.71
N GLY A 127 12.41 -7.24 -1.84
CA GLY A 127 12.34 -5.84 -2.32
C GLY A 127 10.92 -5.39 -2.71
N PHE A 128 10.04 -6.32 -3.09
CA PHE A 128 8.64 -6.01 -3.35
C PHE A 128 7.89 -5.65 -2.06
N HIS A 129 8.11 -6.41 -0.98
CA HIS A 129 7.53 -6.09 0.33
C HIS A 129 7.95 -4.72 0.83
N ASP A 130 9.22 -4.31 0.60
CA ASP A 130 9.67 -2.96 0.93
C ASP A 130 8.94 -1.90 0.10
N SER A 131 8.76 -2.15 -1.20
CA SER A 131 8.05 -1.26 -2.10
C SER A 131 6.56 -1.13 -1.72
N LEU A 132 5.89 -2.25 -1.46
CA LEU A 132 4.50 -2.30 -1.02
C LEU A 132 4.32 -1.60 0.34
N SER A 133 5.20 -1.87 1.31
CA SER A 133 5.14 -1.24 2.63
C SER A 133 5.28 0.29 2.54
N ARG A 134 6.14 0.80 1.65
CA ARG A 134 6.26 2.25 1.42
C ARG A 134 5.07 2.84 0.67
N ALA A 135 4.45 2.07 -0.23
CA ALA A 135 3.31 2.51 -1.04
C ALA A 135 1.96 2.40 -0.32
N ALA A 136 1.79 1.40 0.56
CA ALA A 136 0.54 1.11 1.28
C ALA A 136 0.60 1.45 2.78
N GLY A 137 1.76 1.88 3.32
CA GLY A 137 1.91 2.24 4.73
C GLY A 137 1.01 3.42 5.12
N ASP A 138 0.78 3.57 6.42
CA ASP A 138 -0.18 4.51 7.02
C ASP A 138 -0.08 5.96 6.50
N PHE A 139 1.09 6.35 5.98
CA PHE A 139 1.34 7.69 5.48
C PHE A 139 1.30 7.85 3.95
N ALA A 140 1.22 6.75 3.17
CA ALA A 140 1.37 6.84 1.71
C ALA A 140 0.27 7.70 1.06
N GLY A 141 -0.97 7.52 1.46
CA GLY A 141 -2.09 8.33 0.98
C GLY A 141 -2.02 9.79 1.42
N TYR A 142 -1.52 10.04 2.65
CA TYR A 142 -1.33 11.39 3.17
C TYR A 142 -0.13 12.10 2.53
N GLN A 143 0.91 11.39 2.15
CA GLN A 143 2.09 11.99 1.48
C GLN A 143 1.72 12.68 0.15
N MET A 144 0.80 12.10 -0.61
CA MET A 144 0.31 12.71 -1.85
C MET A 144 -0.48 13.99 -1.58
N HIS A 145 -1.36 13.96 -0.57
CA HIS A 145 -2.08 15.12 -0.09
C HIS A 145 -1.11 16.21 0.39
N ASP A 146 -0.15 15.86 1.22
CA ASP A 146 0.85 16.78 1.76
C ASP A 146 1.69 17.42 0.65
N LEU A 147 2.13 16.64 -0.34
CA LEU A 147 2.82 17.17 -1.50
C LEU A 147 1.99 18.24 -2.22
N PHE A 148 0.72 17.93 -2.48
CA PHE A 148 -0.20 18.87 -3.15
C PHE A 148 -0.35 20.16 -2.35
N TRP A 149 -0.69 20.07 -1.07
CA TRP A 149 -0.94 21.27 -0.24
C TRP A 149 0.31 22.06 0.06
N ARG A 150 1.43 21.42 0.32
CA ARG A 150 2.71 22.13 0.49
C ARG A 150 3.12 22.86 -0.77
N SER A 151 2.81 22.31 -1.94
CA SER A 151 3.01 22.99 -3.23
C SER A 151 2.07 24.20 -3.38
N VAL A 152 0.80 24.09 -2.98
CA VAL A 152 -0.16 25.20 -2.97
C VAL A 152 0.28 26.30 -2.00
N TYR A 153 0.69 25.92 -0.77
CA TYR A 153 1.22 26.89 0.21
C TYR A 153 2.57 27.50 -0.19
N LEU A 154 3.38 26.77 -0.98
CA LEU A 154 4.59 27.34 -1.58
C LEU A 154 4.23 28.46 -2.55
N VAL A 155 3.25 28.25 -3.44
CA VAL A 155 2.74 29.27 -4.36
C VAL A 155 2.16 30.45 -3.59
N GLN A 156 1.37 30.21 -2.54
CA GLN A 156 0.86 31.24 -1.64
C GLN A 156 1.99 32.11 -1.08
N GLY A 157 3.02 31.46 -0.54
CA GLY A 157 4.18 32.16 0.01
C GLY A 157 4.91 33.02 -1.02
N LEU A 158 5.08 32.49 -2.25
CA LEU A 158 5.71 33.24 -3.34
C LEU A 158 4.90 34.51 -3.74
N ILE A 159 3.57 34.41 -3.81
CA ILE A 159 2.69 35.54 -4.08
C ILE A 159 2.83 36.59 -2.95
N ALA A 160 2.80 36.13 -1.69
CA ALA A 160 2.96 37.03 -0.53
C ALA A 160 4.34 37.72 -0.52
N LEU A 161 5.42 36.98 -0.84
CA LEU A 161 6.78 37.53 -0.94
C LEU A 161 6.87 38.66 -1.97
N VAL A 162 6.30 38.47 -3.16
CA VAL A 162 6.29 39.49 -4.20
C VAL A 162 5.57 40.77 -3.70
N GLY A 163 4.41 40.60 -3.07
CA GLY A 163 3.65 41.72 -2.53
C GLY A 163 4.36 42.46 -1.38
N LEU A 164 4.96 41.71 -0.46
CA LEU A 164 5.72 42.25 0.67
C LEU A 164 7.00 42.96 0.19
N ALA A 165 7.72 42.35 -0.76
CA ALA A 165 8.89 42.96 -1.37
C ALA A 165 8.54 44.28 -2.07
N TRP A 166 7.39 44.35 -2.75
CA TRP A 166 6.91 45.61 -3.37
C TRP A 166 6.60 46.71 -2.34
N VAL A 167 5.98 46.37 -1.20
CA VAL A 167 5.73 47.35 -0.12
C VAL A 167 7.05 47.82 0.49
N ALA A 168 7.97 46.91 0.79
CA ALA A 168 9.28 47.23 1.37
C ALA A 168 10.14 48.08 0.40
N ALA A 169 10.10 47.79 -0.91
CA ALA A 169 10.83 48.53 -1.95
C ALA A 169 10.42 49.99 -2.10
N ARG A 170 9.23 50.38 -1.63
CA ARG A 170 8.83 51.78 -1.54
C ARG A 170 9.65 52.60 -0.51
N GLY A 171 10.19 51.89 0.51
CA GLY A 171 11.14 52.49 1.43
C GLY A 171 12.56 52.54 0.86
N ASP A 172 13.05 51.39 0.41
CA ASP A 172 14.32 51.20 -0.29
C ASP A 172 14.32 49.92 -1.13
N LEU A 173 14.79 49.99 -2.38
CA LEU A 173 14.81 48.84 -3.28
C LEU A 173 15.84 47.76 -2.85
N LEU A 174 16.96 48.19 -2.27
CA LEU A 174 18.03 47.27 -1.84
C LEU A 174 17.63 46.47 -0.62
N ALA A 175 16.75 46.99 0.25
CA ALA A 175 16.37 46.32 1.49
C ALA A 175 15.68 44.98 1.25
N PRO A 176 14.60 44.84 0.46
CA PRO A 176 14.02 43.54 0.16
C PRO A 176 14.93 42.66 -0.72
N ALA A 177 15.75 43.27 -1.62
CA ALA A 177 16.68 42.54 -2.47
C ALA A 177 17.74 41.80 -1.65
N LEU A 178 18.27 42.39 -0.56
CA LEU A 178 19.21 41.76 0.36
C LEU A 178 18.60 40.52 1.02
N ILE A 179 17.37 40.63 1.53
CA ILE A 179 16.68 39.48 2.18
C ILE A 179 16.45 38.36 1.18
N LEU A 180 15.97 38.66 -0.02
CA LEU A 180 15.69 37.66 -1.03
C LEU A 180 16.98 36.97 -1.55
N ALA A 181 18.04 37.75 -1.78
CA ALA A 181 19.31 37.23 -2.26
C ALA A 181 19.97 36.29 -1.23
N THR A 182 20.02 36.70 0.04
CA THR A 182 20.57 35.87 1.12
C THR A 182 19.68 34.64 1.39
N GLY A 183 18.37 34.80 1.32
CA GLY A 183 17.41 33.72 1.46
C GLY A 183 17.61 32.66 0.40
N LEU A 184 17.75 33.01 -0.88
CA LEU A 184 18.02 32.06 -1.98
C LEU A 184 19.32 31.27 -1.73
N ALA A 185 20.38 31.95 -1.30
CA ALA A 185 21.66 31.31 -1.01
C ALA A 185 21.54 30.28 0.13
N THR A 186 20.71 30.56 1.14
CA THR A 186 20.53 29.67 2.31
C THR A 186 19.57 28.51 2.07
N MET A 187 18.78 28.52 1.00
CA MET A 187 17.78 27.50 0.68
C MET A 187 18.36 26.10 0.39
N VAL A 188 19.64 26.06 -0.02
CA VAL A 188 20.33 24.82 -0.38
C VAL A 188 20.48 23.88 0.83
N VAL A 189 20.75 24.43 2.02
CA VAL A 189 21.01 23.61 3.23
C VAL A 189 19.74 22.89 3.73
N PRO A 190 18.59 23.53 3.89
CA PRO A 190 17.34 22.84 4.21
C PRO A 190 16.95 21.77 3.17
N TRP A 191 17.17 22.06 1.89
CA TRP A 191 16.92 21.10 0.82
C TRP A 191 17.82 19.86 0.93
N GLN A 192 19.14 20.03 1.11
CA GLN A 192 20.08 18.92 1.32
C GLN A 192 19.70 18.09 2.54
N PHE A 193 19.34 18.76 3.65
CA PHE A 193 18.88 18.08 4.86
C PHE A 193 17.62 17.23 4.61
N GLY A 194 16.64 17.74 3.86
CA GLY A 194 15.46 16.97 3.45
C GLY A 194 15.81 15.74 2.62
N VAL A 195 16.78 15.85 1.71
CA VAL A 195 17.30 14.71 0.90
C VAL A 195 17.99 13.67 1.79
N GLU A 196 18.87 14.10 2.70
CA GLU A 196 19.58 13.22 3.64
C GLU A 196 18.58 12.48 4.55
N MET A 197 17.56 13.18 5.05
CA MET A 197 16.52 12.60 5.89
C MET A 197 15.70 11.54 5.15
N TYR A 198 15.29 11.83 3.92
CA TYR A 198 14.59 10.83 3.08
C TYR A 198 15.47 9.61 2.81
N ALA A 199 16.75 9.80 2.47
CA ALA A 199 17.67 8.71 2.22
C ALA A 199 17.87 7.81 3.47
N LEU A 200 17.96 8.44 4.66
CA LEU A 200 18.03 7.72 5.93
C LEU A 200 16.77 6.88 6.16
N GLN A 201 15.59 7.47 6.03
CA GLN A 201 14.33 6.74 6.25
C GLN A 201 14.17 5.57 5.28
N ARG A 202 14.53 5.77 4.01
CA ARG A 202 14.50 4.69 3.02
C ARG A 202 15.46 3.55 3.39
N ALA A 203 16.66 3.87 3.83
CA ALA A 203 17.64 2.88 4.27
C ALA A 203 17.19 2.12 5.53
N MET A 204 16.35 2.74 6.36
CA MET A 204 15.81 2.15 7.59
C MET A 204 14.53 1.30 7.37
N THR A 205 13.98 1.25 6.17
CA THR A 205 12.72 0.50 5.88
C THR A 205 12.78 -0.98 6.32
N PRO A 206 13.84 -1.76 6.04
CA PRO A 206 13.91 -3.16 6.48
C PRO A 206 13.92 -3.30 8.01
N GLU A 207 14.67 -2.42 8.71
CA GLU A 207 14.74 -2.42 10.18
C GLU A 207 13.39 -2.03 10.79
N THR A 208 12.68 -1.08 10.20
CA THR A 208 11.33 -0.67 10.63
C THR A 208 10.33 -1.82 10.48
N ARG A 209 10.39 -2.57 9.37
CA ARG A 209 9.55 -3.78 9.21
C ARG A 209 9.87 -4.84 10.26
N LEU A 210 11.15 -5.01 10.60
CA LEU A 210 11.53 -5.95 11.65
C LEU A 210 10.95 -5.54 13.01
N LEU A 211 10.95 -4.23 13.33
CA LEU A 211 10.28 -3.71 14.53
C LEU A 211 8.78 -3.99 14.54
N GLN A 212 8.11 -3.76 13.42
CA GLN A 212 6.68 -4.07 13.27
C GLN A 212 6.43 -5.57 13.45
N TYR A 213 7.23 -6.42 12.81
CA TYR A 213 7.13 -7.88 12.96
C TYR A 213 7.30 -8.33 14.42
N MET A 214 8.29 -7.78 15.15
CA MET A 214 8.47 -8.10 16.58
C MET A 214 7.27 -7.62 17.41
N ALA A 215 6.71 -6.44 17.10
CA ALA A 215 5.49 -5.96 17.76
C ALA A 215 4.31 -6.90 17.49
N THR A 216 4.14 -7.35 16.26
CA THR A 216 3.13 -8.35 15.86
C THR A 216 3.30 -9.65 16.65
N LEU A 217 4.52 -10.20 16.76
CA LEU A 217 4.80 -11.40 17.56
C LEU A 217 4.41 -11.23 19.03
N LEU A 218 4.58 -10.04 19.61
CA LEU A 218 4.27 -9.75 21.00
C LEU A 218 2.77 -9.52 21.25
N THR A 219 2.00 -9.16 20.23
CA THR A 219 0.60 -8.72 20.36
C THR A 219 -0.41 -9.68 19.74
N GLU A 220 -0.01 -10.51 18.76
CA GLU A 220 -0.93 -11.44 18.09
C GLU A 220 -1.20 -12.70 18.90
N ARG A 221 -2.45 -13.19 18.80
CA ARG A 221 -2.91 -14.42 19.45
C ARG A 221 -2.16 -15.68 18.96
N SER A 222 -1.81 -15.71 17.69
CA SER A 222 -1.13 -16.84 17.04
C SER A 222 0.19 -17.19 17.72
N SER A 223 0.99 -16.17 18.04
CA SER A 223 2.31 -16.27 18.69
C SER A 223 2.24 -16.28 20.21
N ALA A 224 1.13 -15.78 20.81
CA ALA A 224 1.03 -15.55 22.25
C ALA A 224 1.26 -16.80 23.11
N LYS A 225 0.89 -18.00 22.61
CA LYS A 225 1.09 -19.28 23.32
C LYS A 225 2.58 -19.59 23.47
N GLU A 226 3.34 -19.52 22.38
CA GLU A 226 4.76 -19.80 22.38
C GLU A 226 5.57 -18.71 23.10
N VAL A 227 5.24 -17.45 22.88
CA VAL A 227 5.87 -16.31 23.58
C VAL A 227 5.77 -16.49 25.10
N ARG A 228 4.61 -16.95 25.61
CA ARG A 228 4.41 -17.20 27.05
C ARG A 228 5.06 -18.49 27.51
N LEU A 229 4.85 -19.60 26.78
CA LEU A 229 5.35 -20.92 27.16
C LEU A 229 6.88 -20.93 27.23
N PHE A 230 7.55 -20.32 26.25
CA PHE A 230 9.01 -20.28 26.19
C PHE A 230 9.60 -19.06 26.90
N GLY A 231 8.79 -18.21 27.52
CA GLY A 231 9.26 -17.02 28.23
C GLY A 231 9.96 -16.00 27.32
N LEU A 232 9.54 -15.90 26.02
CA LEU A 232 10.24 -15.12 25.01
C LEU A 232 10.01 -13.60 25.13
N ALA A 233 9.03 -13.15 25.92
CA ALA A 233 8.66 -11.75 26.00
C ALA A 233 9.82 -10.81 26.38
N PRO A 234 10.64 -11.08 27.42
CA PRO A 234 11.78 -10.22 27.74
C PRO A 234 12.83 -10.18 26.61
N TYR A 235 13.08 -11.31 25.97
CA TYR A 235 14.05 -11.41 24.86
C TYR A 235 13.59 -10.62 23.64
N LEU A 236 12.35 -10.81 23.20
CA LEU A 236 11.79 -10.11 22.03
C LEU A 236 11.67 -8.61 22.29
N LEU A 237 11.22 -8.23 23.50
CA LEU A 237 11.12 -6.82 23.90
C LEU A 237 12.50 -6.17 23.93
N GLY A 238 13.52 -6.85 24.50
CA GLY A 238 14.90 -6.36 24.51
C GLY A 238 15.46 -6.16 23.11
N ARG A 239 15.20 -7.10 22.20
CA ARG A 239 15.58 -6.94 20.78
C ARG A 239 14.85 -5.79 20.11
N TRP A 240 13.54 -5.66 20.33
CA TRP A 240 12.73 -4.57 19.82
C TRP A 240 13.28 -3.22 20.28
N GLN A 241 13.56 -3.09 21.59
CA GLN A 241 14.17 -1.88 22.16
C GLN A 241 15.54 -1.57 21.55
N GLY A 242 16.39 -2.58 21.37
CA GLY A 242 17.71 -2.41 20.75
C GLY A 242 17.63 -1.86 19.33
N TYR A 243 16.74 -2.39 18.49
CA TYR A 243 16.53 -1.87 17.14
C TYR A 243 15.88 -0.48 17.17
N ALA A 244 14.88 -0.25 18.02
CA ALA A 244 14.25 1.05 18.18
C ALA A 244 15.26 2.14 18.60
N ASP A 245 16.14 1.83 19.57
CA ASP A 245 17.20 2.74 20.00
C ASP A 245 18.24 3.00 18.92
N HIS A 246 18.61 1.98 18.14
CA HIS A 246 19.52 2.17 17.01
C HIS A 246 18.93 3.12 15.95
N LEU A 247 17.66 2.90 15.57
CA LEU A 247 16.96 3.78 14.64
C LEU A 247 16.85 5.22 15.18
N ARG A 248 16.50 5.35 16.47
CA ARG A 248 16.43 6.64 17.16
C ARG A 248 17.77 7.38 17.16
N GLN A 249 18.86 6.68 17.48
CA GLN A 249 20.20 7.28 17.51
C GLN A 249 20.62 7.79 16.13
N ARG A 250 20.39 7.02 15.05
CA ARG A 250 20.69 7.43 13.67
C ARG A 250 19.88 8.68 13.28
N THR A 251 18.59 8.69 13.62
CA THR A 251 17.71 9.84 13.34
C THR A 251 18.14 11.07 14.13
N LEU A 252 18.45 10.92 15.43
CA LEU A 252 18.92 12.03 16.27
C LEU A 252 20.27 12.56 15.80
N ALA A 253 21.20 11.68 15.42
CA ALA A 253 22.52 12.10 14.91
C ALA A 253 22.40 12.97 13.65
N LEU A 254 21.55 12.57 12.70
CA LEU A 254 21.29 13.35 11.49
C LEU A 254 20.58 14.66 11.82
N ASN A 255 19.54 14.63 12.66
CA ASN A 255 18.80 15.81 13.10
C ASN A 255 19.71 16.83 13.79
N ASN A 256 20.57 16.40 14.71
CA ASN A 256 21.46 17.30 15.45
C ASN A 256 22.48 17.96 14.51
N ARG A 257 23.09 17.19 13.59
CA ARG A 257 24.01 17.74 12.59
C ARG A 257 23.29 18.71 11.64
N GLY A 258 22.10 18.34 11.20
CA GLY A 258 21.27 19.18 10.32
C GLY A 258 20.86 20.50 10.99
N ARG A 259 20.40 20.45 12.24
CA ARG A 259 19.99 21.66 13.01
C ARG A 259 21.16 22.62 13.25
N LEU A 260 22.37 22.11 13.54
CA LEU A 260 23.55 22.96 13.69
C LEU A 260 23.93 23.64 12.37
N ARG A 261 23.85 22.93 11.22
CA ARG A 261 24.08 23.52 9.90
C ARG A 261 23.03 24.61 9.58
N LEU A 262 21.75 24.33 9.86
CA LEU A 262 20.65 25.27 9.67
C LEU A 262 20.85 26.52 10.52
N ALA A 263 21.11 26.37 11.83
CA ALA A 263 21.34 27.50 12.73
C ALA A 263 22.53 28.39 12.32
N ALA A 264 23.60 27.80 11.79
CA ALA A 264 24.74 28.56 11.30
C ALA A 264 24.40 29.37 10.03
N VAL A 265 23.61 28.78 9.13
CA VAL A 265 23.22 29.42 7.87
C VAL A 265 22.15 30.49 8.09
N ASP A 266 21.28 30.37 9.10
CA ASP A 266 20.22 31.33 9.43
C ASP A 266 20.79 32.68 9.96
N LEU A 267 22.05 32.74 10.37
CA LEU A 267 22.71 33.97 10.74
C LEU A 267 22.88 34.93 9.53
N ILE A 268 22.98 34.41 8.32
CA ILE A 268 23.16 35.20 7.09
C ILE A 268 21.93 36.05 6.78
N PRO A 269 20.70 35.50 6.68
CA PRO A 269 19.49 36.33 6.51
C PRO A 269 19.24 37.28 7.67
N LEU A 270 19.61 36.92 8.89
CA LEU A 270 19.46 37.79 10.06
C LEU A 270 20.36 39.03 9.98
N ALA A 271 21.61 38.86 9.55
CA ALA A 271 22.50 39.96 9.29
C ALA A 271 22.01 40.85 8.14
N ALA A 272 21.52 40.24 7.05
CA ALA A 272 20.92 40.95 5.93
C ALA A 272 19.68 41.75 6.33
N PHE A 273 18.84 41.17 7.21
CA PHE A 273 17.69 41.88 7.78
C PHE A 273 18.11 43.13 8.59
N GLY A 274 19.12 43.00 9.45
CA GLY A 274 19.68 44.13 10.20
C GLY A 274 20.19 45.25 9.26
N ALA A 275 20.88 44.89 8.18
CA ALA A 275 21.34 45.82 7.17
C ALA A 275 20.15 46.49 6.41
N ALA A 276 19.12 45.71 6.06
CA ALA A 276 17.93 46.23 5.39
C ALA A 276 17.15 47.21 6.27
N VAL A 277 17.01 46.93 7.57
CA VAL A 277 16.41 47.84 8.55
C VAL A 277 17.20 49.13 8.63
N LEU A 278 18.55 49.05 8.72
CA LEU A 278 19.43 50.24 8.76
C LEU A 278 19.27 51.09 7.50
N LEU A 279 19.21 50.50 6.31
CA LEU A 279 18.99 51.21 5.04
C LEU A 279 17.69 52.04 5.08
N ILE A 280 16.57 51.44 5.53
CA ILE A 280 15.29 52.13 5.63
C ILE A 280 15.35 53.28 6.65
N LEU A 281 15.98 53.09 7.81
CA LEU A 281 16.12 54.13 8.84
C LEU A 281 17.00 55.29 8.36
N LEU A 282 18.08 55.02 7.61
CA LEU A 282 18.91 56.06 7.00
C LEU A 282 18.13 56.92 5.98
N ARG A 283 17.28 56.28 5.15
CA ARG A 283 16.39 56.97 4.23
C ARG A 283 15.32 57.80 4.93
N ALA A 284 14.75 57.26 6.00
CA ALA A 284 13.80 57.98 6.84
C ALA A 284 14.44 59.23 7.46
N ARG A 285 15.67 59.08 8.01
CA ARG A 285 16.44 60.22 8.55
C ARG A 285 16.75 61.30 7.50
N ALA A 286 17.02 60.88 6.26
CA ALA A 286 17.25 61.76 5.14
C ALA A 286 15.96 62.45 4.62
N GLY A 287 14.80 62.19 5.19
CA GLY A 287 13.51 62.72 4.76
C GLY A 287 13.01 62.21 3.42
N LEU A 288 13.61 61.13 2.89
CA LEU A 288 13.27 60.56 1.59
C LEU A 288 11.99 59.71 1.63
N ILE A 289 11.54 59.32 2.81
CA ILE A 289 10.32 58.54 3.04
C ILE A 289 9.53 59.10 4.23
N THR A 290 8.20 58.98 4.19
CA THR A 290 7.32 59.43 5.28
C THR A 290 7.43 58.53 6.51
N VAL A 291 6.96 59.00 7.68
CA VAL A 291 6.92 58.19 8.90
C VAL A 291 6.09 56.92 8.69
N GLY A 292 4.91 57.06 8.06
CA GLY A 292 4.08 55.91 7.73
C GLY A 292 4.70 54.99 6.68
N GLY A 293 5.41 55.55 5.70
CA GLY A 293 6.20 54.81 4.73
C GLY A 293 7.32 53.99 5.40
N THR A 294 7.99 54.56 6.41
CA THR A 294 9.00 53.85 7.23
C THR A 294 8.39 52.67 7.99
N VAL A 295 7.27 52.91 8.67
CA VAL A 295 6.55 51.87 9.41
C VAL A 295 6.07 50.73 8.47
N ALA A 296 5.50 51.12 7.31
CA ALA A 296 5.08 50.14 6.31
C ALA A 296 6.24 49.28 5.81
N ALA A 297 7.38 49.91 5.49
CA ALA A 297 8.54 49.21 4.98
C ALA A 297 9.18 48.28 6.03
N LEU A 298 9.34 48.73 7.28
CA LEU A 298 9.86 47.92 8.36
C LEU A 298 8.93 46.72 8.66
N TYR A 299 7.61 46.94 8.71
CA TYR A 299 6.65 45.87 8.91
C TYR A 299 6.68 44.89 7.73
N ALA A 300 6.76 45.38 6.50
CA ALA A 300 6.87 44.51 5.32
C ALA A 300 8.16 43.69 5.32
N LEU A 301 9.31 44.25 5.79
CA LEU A 301 10.56 43.50 5.91
C LEU A 301 10.48 42.38 6.94
N LEU A 302 9.88 42.63 8.11
CA LEU A 302 9.64 41.59 9.13
C LEU A 302 8.79 40.46 8.55
N SER A 303 7.67 40.81 7.93
CA SER A 303 6.78 39.81 7.31
C SER A 303 7.43 39.13 6.10
N LEU A 304 8.31 39.78 5.36
CA LEU A 304 9.08 39.21 4.26
C LEU A 304 10.02 38.12 4.75
N GLN A 305 10.72 38.35 5.86
CA GLN A 305 11.61 37.35 6.45
C GLN A 305 10.84 36.12 6.94
N GLU A 306 9.76 36.32 7.71
CA GLU A 306 8.90 35.22 8.17
C GLU A 306 8.34 34.41 7.00
N GLN A 307 7.87 35.07 5.95
CA GLN A 307 7.37 34.40 4.75
C GLN A 307 8.47 33.63 4.01
N TRP A 308 9.70 34.21 3.97
CA TRP A 308 10.83 33.54 3.34
C TRP A 308 11.19 32.23 4.05
N GLU A 309 11.26 32.23 5.38
CA GLU A 309 11.50 31.02 6.19
C GLU A 309 10.43 29.95 5.90
N GLY A 310 9.15 30.35 5.84
CA GLY A 310 8.04 29.49 5.46
C GLY A 310 8.16 28.92 4.04
N VAL A 311 8.57 29.72 3.06
CA VAL A 311 8.78 29.29 1.67
C VAL A 311 9.96 28.34 1.57
N SER A 312 11.09 28.66 2.22
CA SER A 312 12.29 27.81 2.24
C SER A 312 12.03 26.45 2.87
N GLY A 313 11.31 26.43 4.00
CA GLY A 313 10.90 25.18 4.66
C GLY A 313 10.02 24.33 3.76
N ARG A 314 8.96 24.88 3.18
CA ARG A 314 8.05 24.16 2.27
C ARG A 314 8.76 23.68 1.00
N PHE A 315 9.66 24.48 0.45
CA PHE A 315 10.47 24.07 -0.71
C PHE A 315 11.33 22.86 -0.34
N SER A 316 12.01 22.88 0.80
CA SER A 316 12.81 21.76 1.29
C SER A 316 11.96 20.50 1.47
N GLU A 317 10.78 20.62 2.05
CA GLU A 317 9.85 19.51 2.22
C GLU A 317 9.37 18.95 0.88
N VAL A 318 8.91 19.80 -0.04
CA VAL A 318 8.43 19.39 -1.37
C VAL A 318 9.55 18.71 -2.15
N TRP A 319 10.69 19.38 -2.33
CA TRP A 319 11.78 18.92 -3.20
C TRP A 319 12.76 17.98 -2.50
N GLY A 320 12.89 18.09 -1.18
CA GLY A 320 13.75 17.21 -0.39
C GLY A 320 13.11 15.88 -0.02
N TRP A 321 11.83 15.88 0.31
CA TRP A 321 11.12 14.75 0.88
C TRP A 321 9.98 14.22 0.00
N TYR A 322 8.89 15.00 -0.15
CA TYR A 322 7.63 14.50 -0.71
C TYR A 322 7.72 14.04 -2.16
N LEU A 323 8.47 14.72 -3.01
CA LEU A 323 8.68 14.29 -4.40
C LEU A 323 9.37 12.92 -4.49
N ARG A 324 10.23 12.60 -3.53
CA ARG A 324 10.89 11.29 -3.46
C ARG A 324 9.99 10.21 -2.90
N ALA A 325 9.23 10.54 -1.86
CA ALA A 325 8.26 9.63 -1.25
C ALA A 325 7.15 9.24 -2.25
N VAL A 326 6.61 10.20 -2.98
CA VAL A 326 5.66 9.93 -4.08
C VAL A 326 6.35 9.19 -5.24
N GLY A 327 7.66 9.37 -5.42
CA GLY A 327 8.47 8.57 -6.33
C GLY A 327 8.47 7.07 -5.99
N ASP A 328 8.47 6.70 -4.71
CA ASP A 328 8.33 5.31 -4.29
C ASP A 328 6.93 4.77 -4.60
N LEU A 329 5.87 5.57 -4.36
CA LEU A 329 4.50 5.23 -4.73
C LEU A 329 4.39 4.98 -6.25
N THR A 330 4.92 5.89 -7.08
CA THR A 330 4.89 5.72 -8.54
C THR A 330 5.69 4.49 -8.98
N THR A 331 6.78 4.16 -8.30
CA THR A 331 7.58 2.96 -8.58
C THR A 331 6.77 1.68 -8.33
N PHE A 332 6.00 1.64 -7.24
CA PHE A 332 5.09 0.53 -6.96
C PHE A 332 3.96 0.44 -7.99
N LEU A 333 3.33 1.57 -8.34
CA LEU A 333 2.26 1.59 -9.36
C LEU A 333 2.75 1.16 -10.76
N ASP A 334 4.05 1.25 -11.02
CA ASP A 334 4.69 0.79 -12.25
C ASP A 334 5.08 -0.70 -12.24
N GLU A 335 4.92 -1.41 -11.11
CA GLU A 335 5.15 -2.85 -11.09
C GLU A 335 4.32 -3.53 -12.19
N PRO A 336 4.90 -4.54 -12.86
CA PRO A 336 4.18 -5.26 -13.90
C PRO A 336 2.91 -5.89 -13.31
N GLU A 337 1.84 -5.84 -14.08
CA GLU A 337 0.59 -6.52 -13.74
C GLU A 337 0.58 -7.91 -14.38
N THR A 338 -0.21 -8.81 -13.79
CA THR A 338 -0.50 -10.10 -14.41
C THR A 338 -1.14 -9.85 -15.78
N PRO A 339 -0.57 -10.38 -16.86
CA PRO A 339 -1.16 -10.21 -18.19
C PRO A 339 -2.61 -10.68 -18.21
N ARG A 340 -3.47 -9.95 -18.90
CA ARG A 340 -4.87 -10.33 -19.15
C ARG A 340 -5.08 -10.48 -20.65
N PRO A 341 -4.55 -11.55 -21.26
CA PRO A 341 -4.88 -11.87 -22.65
C PRO A 341 -6.37 -12.18 -22.72
N GLY A 342 -7.03 -11.82 -23.82
CA GLY A 342 -8.47 -11.94 -23.95
C GLY A 342 -8.99 -13.37 -24.22
N GLY A 343 -8.16 -14.40 -24.06
CA GLY A 343 -8.56 -15.78 -24.26
C GLY A 343 -9.55 -16.24 -23.19
N LEU A 344 -10.65 -16.84 -23.60
CA LEU A 344 -11.65 -17.43 -22.70
C LEU A 344 -11.52 -18.96 -22.75
N PRO A 345 -11.52 -19.63 -21.59
CA PRO A 345 -11.52 -21.10 -21.55
C PRO A 345 -12.82 -21.63 -22.16
N ALA A 346 -12.74 -22.74 -22.89
CA ALA A 346 -13.90 -23.42 -23.42
C ALA A 346 -14.86 -23.88 -22.31
N LEU A 347 -16.15 -24.00 -22.60
CA LEU A 347 -17.18 -24.40 -21.64
C LEU A 347 -17.04 -25.90 -21.29
N GLY A 348 -17.25 -26.22 -20.02
CA GLY A 348 -17.18 -27.58 -19.49
C GLY A 348 -15.76 -28.06 -19.22
N PRO A 349 -15.62 -29.25 -18.63
CA PRO A 349 -14.31 -29.85 -18.35
C PRO A 349 -13.48 -30.01 -19.61
N GLN A 350 -12.25 -29.54 -19.59
CA GLN A 350 -11.32 -29.62 -20.72
C GLN A 350 -10.14 -30.53 -20.37
N PRO A 351 -9.53 -31.19 -21.37
CA PRO A 351 -8.29 -31.91 -21.15
C PRO A 351 -7.16 -30.94 -20.79
N ILE A 352 -6.26 -31.34 -19.89
CA ILE A 352 -5.10 -30.55 -19.48
C ILE A 352 -3.86 -31.23 -20.03
N HIS A 353 -3.05 -30.48 -20.78
CA HIS A 353 -1.79 -30.96 -21.35
C HIS A 353 -0.62 -30.20 -20.74
N VAL A 354 0.26 -30.90 -20.08
CA VAL A 354 1.51 -30.37 -19.52
C VAL A 354 2.68 -30.91 -20.33
N GLN A 355 3.52 -30.03 -20.86
CA GLN A 355 4.64 -30.43 -21.72
C GLN A 355 5.94 -29.76 -21.27
N ALA A 356 6.93 -30.57 -20.90
CA ALA A 356 8.26 -30.19 -20.47
C ALA A 356 8.26 -29.03 -19.46
N LEU A 357 7.29 -29.02 -18.55
CA LEU A 357 7.04 -27.95 -17.59
C LEU A 357 8.22 -27.81 -16.62
N THR A 358 8.80 -26.62 -16.58
CA THR A 358 9.88 -26.25 -15.65
C THR A 358 9.52 -24.96 -14.95
N PHE A 359 9.82 -24.89 -13.65
CA PHE A 359 9.59 -23.68 -12.86
C PHE A 359 10.65 -23.49 -11.79
N THR A 360 11.16 -22.25 -11.71
CA THR A 360 12.11 -21.81 -10.68
C THR A 360 11.52 -20.59 -9.97
N TYR A 361 11.42 -20.64 -8.64
CA TYR A 361 10.97 -19.48 -7.85
C TYR A 361 11.96 -18.31 -8.00
N PRO A 362 11.47 -17.06 -7.96
CA PRO A 362 12.34 -15.90 -8.00
C PRO A 362 13.39 -15.92 -6.89
N GLY A 363 14.66 -15.87 -7.26
CA GLY A 363 15.79 -15.90 -6.32
C GLY A 363 16.21 -17.30 -5.84
N ALA A 364 15.61 -18.38 -6.34
CA ALA A 364 16.05 -19.73 -6.07
C ALA A 364 17.13 -20.17 -7.08
N ASP A 365 18.13 -20.94 -6.61
CA ASP A 365 19.22 -21.47 -7.44
C ASP A 365 18.83 -22.71 -8.24
N HIS A 366 17.79 -23.42 -7.80
CA HIS A 366 17.36 -24.69 -8.41
C HIS A 366 15.88 -24.64 -8.79
N PRO A 367 15.48 -25.34 -9.88
CA PRO A 367 14.09 -25.45 -10.26
C PRO A 367 13.29 -26.25 -9.23
N ALA A 368 12.08 -25.77 -8.91
CA ALA A 368 11.12 -26.49 -8.09
C ALA A 368 10.39 -27.59 -8.89
N LEU A 369 10.32 -27.43 -10.22
CA LEU A 369 9.80 -28.43 -11.15
C LEU A 369 10.71 -28.47 -12.38
N GLU A 370 10.99 -29.70 -12.88
CA GLU A 370 11.92 -29.89 -13.99
C GLU A 370 11.39 -30.91 -15.02
N GLY A 371 11.02 -30.39 -16.20
CA GLY A 371 10.69 -31.20 -17.37
C GLY A 371 9.43 -32.07 -17.24
N ILE A 372 8.46 -31.69 -16.42
CA ILE A 372 7.24 -32.48 -16.16
C ILE A 372 6.37 -32.52 -17.42
N SER A 373 5.94 -33.74 -17.80
CA SER A 373 5.03 -33.94 -18.93
C SER A 373 3.97 -35.00 -18.60
N PHE A 374 2.70 -34.63 -18.73
CA PHE A 374 1.55 -35.53 -18.61
C PHE A 374 0.33 -34.91 -19.30
N ARG A 375 -0.73 -35.74 -19.43
CA ARG A 375 -2.01 -35.30 -19.95
C ARG A 375 -3.11 -35.75 -18.99
N LEU A 376 -4.08 -34.89 -18.69
CA LEU A 376 -5.32 -35.24 -17.99
C LEU A 376 -6.46 -35.25 -19.01
N ALA A 377 -7.31 -36.26 -19.00
CA ALA A 377 -8.52 -36.28 -19.79
C ALA A 377 -9.58 -35.36 -19.16
N ALA A 378 -10.52 -34.89 -19.97
CA ALA A 378 -11.66 -34.12 -19.46
C ALA A 378 -12.49 -35.01 -18.50
N GLY A 379 -12.78 -34.51 -17.31
CA GLY A 379 -13.51 -35.24 -16.28
C GLY A 379 -12.70 -36.30 -15.51
N GLU A 380 -11.39 -36.41 -15.76
CA GLU A 380 -10.49 -37.34 -15.05
C GLU A 380 -10.20 -36.85 -13.63
N LYS A 381 -10.21 -37.77 -12.66
CA LYS A 381 -9.80 -37.55 -11.28
C LYS A 381 -8.36 -38.03 -11.08
N VAL A 382 -7.48 -37.17 -10.72
CA VAL A 382 -6.05 -37.49 -10.56
C VAL A 382 -5.60 -37.21 -9.15
N ALA A 383 -4.88 -38.18 -8.55
CA ALA A 383 -4.17 -37.98 -7.30
C ALA A 383 -2.71 -37.56 -7.59
N LEU A 384 -2.24 -36.51 -6.96
CA LEU A 384 -0.87 -36.09 -7.00
C LEU A 384 -0.19 -36.41 -5.67
N VAL A 385 0.78 -37.31 -5.70
CA VAL A 385 1.45 -37.86 -4.51
C VAL A 385 2.96 -37.64 -4.59
N GLY A 386 3.64 -37.69 -3.45
CA GLY A 386 5.08 -37.54 -3.32
C GLY A 386 5.46 -36.97 -1.95
N GLU A 387 6.73 -36.98 -1.64
CA GLU A 387 7.27 -36.41 -0.40
C GLU A 387 7.00 -34.92 -0.25
N ASN A 388 7.22 -34.40 0.98
CA ASN A 388 7.19 -32.93 1.22
C ASN A 388 8.29 -32.26 0.40
N GLY A 389 7.96 -31.16 -0.27
CA GLY A 389 8.91 -30.46 -1.14
C GLY A 389 9.05 -31.05 -2.55
N ALA A 390 8.34 -32.14 -2.90
CA ALA A 390 8.41 -32.73 -4.25
C ALA A 390 7.84 -31.83 -5.37
N GLY A 391 7.26 -30.67 -5.06
CA GLY A 391 6.74 -29.72 -6.03
C GLY A 391 5.24 -29.81 -6.31
N LYS A 392 4.47 -30.57 -5.52
CA LYS A 392 3.02 -30.80 -5.73
C LYS A 392 2.21 -29.50 -5.78
N SER A 393 2.28 -28.66 -4.75
CA SER A 393 1.54 -27.39 -4.69
C SER A 393 2.04 -26.40 -5.76
N THR A 394 3.35 -26.42 -6.09
CA THR A 394 3.90 -25.63 -7.18
C THR A 394 3.30 -26.01 -8.53
N LEU A 395 3.15 -27.31 -8.79
CA LEU A 395 2.50 -27.81 -10.01
C LEU A 395 1.05 -27.31 -10.10
N VAL A 396 0.31 -27.40 -9.00
CA VAL A 396 -1.08 -26.88 -8.93
C VAL A 396 -1.14 -25.37 -9.20
N HIS A 397 -0.27 -24.59 -8.61
CA HIS A 397 -0.24 -23.13 -8.87
C HIS A 397 -0.01 -22.80 -10.35
N LEU A 398 0.82 -23.58 -11.05
CA LEU A 398 1.06 -23.44 -12.49
C LEU A 398 -0.16 -23.89 -13.33
N LEU A 399 -0.83 -24.99 -12.93
CA LEU A 399 -2.06 -25.46 -13.58
C LEU A 399 -3.20 -24.43 -13.46
N LEU A 400 -3.25 -23.71 -12.34
CA LEU A 400 -4.22 -22.64 -12.08
C LEU A 400 -3.84 -21.29 -12.68
N GLY A 401 -2.66 -21.18 -13.33
CA GLY A 401 -2.17 -19.92 -13.85
C GLY A 401 -1.88 -18.86 -12.76
N LEU A 402 -1.69 -19.29 -11.50
CA LEU A 402 -1.25 -18.42 -10.41
C LEU A 402 0.22 -18.04 -10.55
N TYR A 403 1.03 -18.95 -11.14
CA TYR A 403 2.43 -18.74 -11.52
C TYR A 403 2.60 -18.97 -13.02
N SER A 404 3.58 -18.30 -13.60
CA SER A 404 3.96 -18.48 -15.00
C SER A 404 5.13 -19.45 -15.12
N PRO A 405 5.06 -20.48 -16.00
CA PRO A 405 6.18 -21.41 -16.21
C PRO A 405 7.48 -20.72 -16.62
N SER A 406 8.61 -21.18 -16.07
CA SER A 406 9.95 -20.76 -16.53
C SER A 406 10.32 -21.43 -17.86
N GLY A 407 9.74 -22.58 -18.16
CA GLY A 407 9.92 -23.33 -19.41
C GLY A 407 8.78 -24.32 -19.63
N GLY A 408 8.60 -24.76 -20.87
CA GLY A 408 7.49 -25.65 -21.23
C GLY A 408 6.13 -24.94 -21.33
N SER A 409 5.04 -25.72 -21.25
CA SER A 409 3.69 -25.17 -21.37
C SER A 409 2.66 -25.96 -20.56
N VAL A 410 1.60 -25.28 -20.15
CA VAL A 410 0.36 -25.84 -19.61
C VAL A 410 -0.78 -25.39 -20.53
N ARG A 411 -1.52 -26.34 -21.08
CA ARG A 411 -2.66 -26.07 -21.95
C ARG A 411 -3.94 -26.64 -21.37
N ILE A 412 -5.00 -25.87 -21.42
CA ILE A 412 -6.37 -26.29 -21.05
C ILE A 412 -7.18 -26.31 -22.35
N GLY A 413 -7.59 -27.50 -22.79
CA GLY A 413 -8.05 -27.71 -24.16
C GLY A 413 -6.92 -27.39 -25.15
N ASP A 414 -7.20 -26.49 -26.11
CA ASP A 414 -6.25 -26.08 -27.13
C ASP A 414 -5.51 -24.78 -26.79
N GLN A 415 -5.77 -24.17 -25.62
CA GLN A 415 -5.20 -22.85 -25.24
C GLN A 415 -4.14 -23.00 -24.16
N ASP A 416 -3.02 -22.27 -24.32
CA ASP A 416 -2.02 -22.15 -23.25
C ASP A 416 -2.60 -21.30 -22.12
N VAL A 417 -2.35 -21.68 -20.86
CA VAL A 417 -2.79 -20.95 -19.68
C VAL A 417 -2.32 -19.47 -19.71
N ARG A 418 -1.17 -19.21 -20.30
CA ARG A 418 -0.63 -17.84 -20.48
C ARG A 418 -1.44 -16.97 -21.44
N GLU A 419 -2.26 -17.58 -22.30
CA GLU A 419 -3.12 -16.90 -23.29
C GLU A 419 -4.55 -16.71 -22.78
N LEU A 420 -4.91 -17.35 -21.65
CA LEU A 420 -6.23 -17.24 -21.03
C LEU A 420 -6.31 -15.99 -20.12
N ASP A 421 -7.48 -15.38 -20.06
CA ASP A 421 -7.79 -14.43 -18.99
C ASP A 421 -7.80 -15.16 -17.65
N PRO A 422 -6.88 -14.80 -16.71
CA PRO A 422 -6.83 -15.46 -15.40
C PRO A 422 -8.17 -15.43 -14.66
N GLN A 423 -8.92 -14.34 -14.73
CA GLN A 423 -10.21 -14.23 -14.06
C GLN A 423 -11.24 -15.19 -14.64
N ALA A 424 -11.25 -15.35 -15.97
CA ALA A 424 -12.14 -16.29 -16.64
C ALA A 424 -11.76 -17.76 -16.31
N LEU A 425 -10.47 -18.06 -16.21
CA LEU A 425 -9.98 -19.37 -15.76
C LEU A 425 -10.39 -19.66 -14.31
N TRP A 426 -10.11 -18.70 -13.41
CA TRP A 426 -10.45 -18.87 -11.99
C TRP A 426 -11.96 -18.90 -11.74
N ALA A 427 -12.76 -18.23 -12.56
CA ALA A 427 -14.22 -18.33 -12.51
C ALA A 427 -14.75 -19.76 -12.74
N ARG A 428 -13.94 -20.63 -13.37
CA ARG A 428 -14.25 -22.04 -13.66
C ARG A 428 -13.51 -23.05 -12.79
N THR A 429 -12.77 -22.55 -11.81
CA THR A 429 -11.95 -23.35 -10.90
C THR A 429 -12.50 -23.27 -9.49
N GLY A 430 -12.63 -24.42 -8.83
CA GLY A 430 -12.83 -24.52 -7.39
C GLY A 430 -11.54 -25.03 -6.75
N ALA A 431 -10.98 -24.31 -5.80
CA ALA A 431 -9.74 -24.70 -5.16
C ALA A 431 -9.85 -24.60 -3.63
N VAL A 432 -9.24 -25.57 -2.95
CA VAL A 432 -9.01 -25.57 -1.51
C VAL A 432 -7.51 -25.73 -1.31
N PHE A 433 -6.85 -24.70 -0.77
CA PHE A 433 -5.42 -24.72 -0.51
C PHE A 433 -5.12 -25.21 0.91
N GLN A 434 -3.92 -25.74 1.13
CA GLN A 434 -3.46 -26.21 2.43
C GLN A 434 -3.43 -25.07 3.48
N ASP A 435 -3.00 -23.88 3.05
CA ASP A 435 -2.89 -22.65 3.85
C ASP A 435 -4.10 -21.72 3.67
N PHE A 436 -5.31 -22.28 3.67
CA PHE A 436 -6.54 -21.55 3.44
C PHE A 436 -6.71 -20.36 4.41
N THR A 437 -7.19 -19.24 3.89
CA THR A 437 -7.43 -18.03 4.68
C THR A 437 -8.69 -18.19 5.55
N GLN A 438 -8.54 -17.85 6.84
CA GLN A 438 -9.62 -17.71 7.81
C GLN A 438 -10.12 -16.25 7.79
N TYR A 439 -11.23 -16.00 7.11
CA TYR A 439 -11.81 -14.66 7.09
C TYR A 439 -12.66 -14.44 8.33
N HIS A 440 -12.31 -13.43 9.14
CA HIS A 440 -13.06 -13.07 10.34
C HIS A 440 -14.31 -12.25 9.98
N LEU A 441 -15.19 -12.86 9.21
CA LEU A 441 -16.47 -12.34 8.69
C LEU A 441 -17.56 -13.38 8.94
N THR A 442 -18.76 -13.19 8.39
CA THR A 442 -19.84 -14.15 8.58
C THR A 442 -19.54 -15.51 7.95
N VAL A 443 -20.22 -16.58 8.40
CA VAL A 443 -20.16 -17.89 7.75
C VAL A 443 -20.59 -17.78 6.29
N ARG A 444 -21.65 -17.02 6.01
CA ARG A 444 -22.15 -16.75 4.65
C ARG A 444 -21.06 -16.18 3.77
N ASP A 445 -20.36 -15.12 4.23
CA ASP A 445 -19.25 -14.52 3.49
C ASP A 445 -18.15 -15.54 3.24
N ASN A 446 -17.76 -16.29 4.29
CA ASN A 446 -16.69 -17.29 4.19
C ASN A 446 -16.96 -18.37 3.16
N VAL A 447 -18.16 -18.89 3.05
CA VAL A 447 -18.55 -19.87 2.02
C VAL A 447 -18.75 -19.16 0.68
N GLY A 448 -19.47 -18.04 0.67
CA GLY A 448 -19.85 -17.31 -0.53
C GLY A 448 -18.69 -16.68 -1.29
N PHE A 449 -17.53 -16.41 -0.64
CA PHE A 449 -16.32 -15.90 -1.31
C PHE A 449 -15.79 -16.83 -2.41
N GLY A 450 -16.20 -18.10 -2.44
CA GLY A 450 -15.94 -18.93 -3.61
C GLY A 450 -16.68 -18.45 -4.88
N HIS A 451 -17.79 -17.70 -4.75
CA HIS A 451 -18.55 -17.11 -5.85
C HIS A 451 -19.27 -15.83 -5.41
N VAL A 452 -18.54 -14.73 -5.36
CA VAL A 452 -19.00 -13.45 -4.79
C VAL A 452 -20.29 -12.95 -5.40
N ASP A 453 -20.52 -13.14 -6.70
CA ASP A 453 -21.76 -12.73 -7.39
C ASP A 453 -23.01 -13.48 -6.89
N ARG A 454 -22.85 -14.55 -6.10
CA ARG A 454 -23.91 -15.36 -5.49
C ARG A 454 -23.94 -15.31 -3.97
N LEU A 455 -23.40 -14.27 -3.34
CA LEU A 455 -23.42 -14.11 -1.88
C LEU A 455 -24.84 -14.13 -1.28
N GLU A 456 -25.84 -13.69 -2.03
CA GLU A 456 -27.25 -13.69 -1.63
C GLU A 456 -28.00 -14.99 -2.03
N ASP A 457 -27.34 -15.94 -2.70
CA ASP A 457 -27.93 -17.24 -3.04
C ASP A 457 -27.79 -18.23 -1.87
N HIS A 458 -28.66 -18.08 -0.87
CA HIS A 458 -28.64 -18.91 0.34
C HIS A 458 -28.75 -20.42 0.03
N LEU A 459 -29.44 -20.80 -1.06
CA LEU A 459 -29.56 -22.20 -1.47
C LEU A 459 -28.23 -22.75 -2.00
N ALA A 460 -27.50 -21.95 -2.80
CA ALA A 460 -26.18 -22.36 -3.28
C ALA A 460 -25.18 -22.47 -2.12
N ILE A 461 -25.19 -21.50 -1.20
CA ILE A 461 -24.35 -21.51 0.00
C ILE A 461 -24.67 -22.71 0.90
N GLY A 462 -25.95 -22.99 1.15
CA GLY A 462 -26.38 -24.14 1.95
C GLY A 462 -25.97 -25.48 1.31
N ARG A 463 -26.12 -25.64 0.00
CA ARG A 463 -25.65 -26.83 -0.74
C ARG A 463 -24.13 -27.00 -0.65
N ALA A 464 -23.38 -25.90 -0.79
CA ALA A 464 -21.93 -25.92 -0.68
C ALA A 464 -21.49 -26.27 0.75
N ALA A 465 -22.16 -25.74 1.77
CA ALA A 465 -21.91 -26.07 3.17
C ALA A 465 -22.18 -27.55 3.47
N ALA A 466 -23.26 -28.11 2.92
CA ALA A 466 -23.55 -29.56 3.04
C ALA A 466 -22.49 -30.42 2.33
N ALA A 467 -22.11 -30.02 1.11
CA ALA A 467 -21.07 -30.73 0.34
C ALA A 467 -19.71 -30.69 1.03
N GLY A 468 -19.32 -29.53 1.63
CA GLY A 468 -18.07 -29.35 2.38
C GLY A 468 -18.12 -29.91 3.80
N GLY A 469 -19.26 -30.43 4.26
CA GLY A 469 -19.44 -31.01 5.60
C GLY A 469 -19.52 -29.96 6.70
N ALA A 470 -19.90 -28.73 6.37
CA ALA A 470 -20.01 -27.64 7.33
C ALA A 470 -21.45 -27.44 7.86
N ALA A 471 -22.47 -27.95 7.15
CA ALA A 471 -23.88 -27.65 7.44
C ALA A 471 -24.30 -27.98 8.88
N ASP A 472 -23.90 -29.14 9.41
CA ASP A 472 -24.33 -29.64 10.72
C ASP A 472 -23.88 -28.67 11.83
N PHE A 473 -22.59 -28.35 11.90
CA PHE A 473 -22.10 -27.43 12.94
C PHE A 473 -22.55 -25.98 12.72
N ILE A 474 -22.80 -25.55 11.44
CA ILE A 474 -23.35 -24.21 11.16
C ILE A 474 -24.74 -24.09 11.75
N ALA A 475 -25.57 -25.12 11.67
CA ALA A 475 -26.91 -25.13 12.26
C ALA A 475 -26.91 -24.97 13.79
N GLU A 476 -25.80 -25.35 14.46
CA GLU A 476 -25.60 -25.22 15.90
C GLU A 476 -25.08 -23.83 16.33
N LEU A 477 -24.64 -22.99 15.36
CA LEU A 477 -24.15 -21.65 15.64
C LEU A 477 -25.33 -20.71 15.98
N PRO A 478 -25.13 -19.70 16.87
CA PRO A 478 -26.22 -18.84 17.35
C PRO A 478 -27.02 -18.17 16.23
N ASP A 479 -26.33 -17.60 15.23
CA ASP A 479 -26.92 -16.90 14.08
C ASP A 479 -26.69 -17.68 12.78
N GLN A 480 -26.40 -18.99 12.88
CA GLN A 480 -26.17 -19.86 11.73
C GLN A 480 -25.22 -19.23 10.68
N TYR A 481 -25.70 -18.98 9.47
CA TYR A 481 -24.88 -18.40 8.39
C TYR A 481 -24.50 -16.93 8.62
N GLU A 482 -25.21 -16.21 9.48
CA GLU A 482 -24.90 -14.82 9.85
C GLU A 482 -23.94 -14.71 11.03
N THR A 483 -23.58 -15.84 11.66
CA THR A 483 -22.58 -15.86 12.74
C THR A 483 -21.25 -15.33 12.23
N VAL A 484 -20.73 -14.29 12.88
CA VAL A 484 -19.36 -13.77 12.63
C VAL A 484 -18.35 -14.75 13.17
N LEU A 485 -17.35 -15.11 12.37
CA LEU A 485 -16.27 -16.03 12.71
C LEU A 485 -15.02 -15.31 13.16
N GLY A 486 -14.26 -15.97 14.04
CA GLY A 486 -12.97 -15.46 14.53
C GLY A 486 -13.08 -14.40 15.62
N PRO A 487 -12.10 -14.33 16.52
CA PRO A 487 -12.16 -13.48 17.72
C PRO A 487 -11.91 -11.99 17.44
N THR A 488 -11.35 -11.64 16.28
CA THR A 488 -10.89 -10.26 15.97
C THR A 488 -12.02 -9.23 16.09
N PHE A 489 -13.24 -9.61 15.70
CA PHE A 489 -14.42 -8.73 15.74
C PHE A 489 -15.48 -9.24 16.72
N GLY A 490 -15.06 -9.97 17.76
CA GLY A 490 -15.98 -10.54 18.74
C GLY A 490 -16.78 -11.74 18.26
N GLY A 491 -16.38 -12.35 17.15
CA GLY A 491 -17.06 -13.49 16.56
C GLY A 491 -16.72 -14.84 17.24
N ARG A 492 -17.41 -15.89 16.80
CA ARG A 492 -17.22 -17.26 17.29
C ARG A 492 -15.94 -17.86 16.69
N ASP A 493 -15.07 -18.36 17.55
CA ASP A 493 -13.89 -19.10 17.10
C ASP A 493 -14.29 -20.55 16.72
N LEU A 494 -13.73 -21.05 15.64
CA LEU A 494 -13.93 -22.39 15.15
C LEU A 494 -12.69 -23.26 15.41
N SER A 495 -12.89 -24.57 15.59
CA SER A 495 -11.76 -25.51 15.56
C SER A 495 -11.12 -25.52 14.17
N VAL A 496 -9.85 -25.93 14.09
CA VAL A 496 -9.14 -26.01 12.79
C VAL A 496 -9.90 -26.87 11.79
N GLY A 497 -10.48 -28.01 12.24
CA GLY A 497 -11.30 -28.87 11.38
C GLY A 497 -12.61 -28.24 10.92
N GLN A 498 -13.24 -27.36 11.73
CA GLN A 498 -14.42 -26.59 11.32
C GLN A 498 -14.05 -25.51 10.29
N TRP A 499 -12.95 -24.78 10.51
CA TRP A 499 -12.41 -23.84 9.54
C TRP A 499 -12.10 -24.50 8.20
N GLN A 500 -11.55 -25.70 8.22
CA GLN A 500 -11.24 -26.49 7.05
C GLN A 500 -12.49 -26.88 6.26
N ARG A 501 -13.56 -27.31 6.95
CA ARG A 501 -14.86 -27.61 6.32
C ARG A 501 -15.49 -26.37 5.69
N VAL A 502 -15.37 -25.20 6.32
CA VAL A 502 -15.79 -23.92 5.73
C VAL A 502 -14.97 -23.59 4.48
N ALA A 503 -13.64 -23.77 4.52
CA ALA A 503 -12.77 -23.55 3.35
C ALA A 503 -13.10 -24.54 2.21
N THR A 504 -13.40 -25.79 2.53
CA THR A 504 -13.87 -26.79 1.55
C THR A 504 -15.20 -26.36 0.91
N SER A 505 -16.14 -25.90 1.72
CA SER A 505 -17.43 -25.37 1.24
C SER A 505 -17.24 -24.18 0.30
N ARG A 506 -16.30 -23.27 0.62
CA ARG A 506 -15.88 -22.16 -0.24
C ARG A 506 -15.39 -22.61 -1.62
N GLY A 507 -14.55 -23.65 -1.65
CA GLY A 507 -14.06 -24.22 -2.92
C GLY A 507 -15.15 -24.88 -3.76
N LEU A 508 -16.22 -25.36 -3.14
CA LEU A 508 -17.31 -26.10 -3.78
C LEU A 508 -18.52 -25.26 -4.19
N VAL A 509 -18.66 -24.01 -3.68
CA VAL A 509 -19.84 -23.16 -3.97
C VAL A 509 -19.96 -22.80 -5.46
N ARG A 510 -18.83 -22.75 -6.14
CA ARG A 510 -18.76 -22.50 -7.58
C ARG A 510 -18.96 -23.81 -8.35
N GLY A 511 -19.82 -23.79 -9.36
CA GLY A 511 -19.97 -24.91 -10.30
C GLY A 511 -18.75 -25.03 -11.23
N ALA A 512 -17.61 -25.40 -10.67
CA ALA A 512 -16.32 -25.39 -11.35
C ALA A 512 -16.15 -26.57 -12.32
N ASP A 513 -15.45 -26.36 -13.42
CA ASP A 513 -15.04 -27.41 -14.38
C ASP A 513 -13.77 -28.13 -13.93
N LEU A 514 -12.90 -27.43 -13.19
CA LEU A 514 -11.68 -27.93 -12.56
C LEU A 514 -11.79 -27.78 -11.04
N LEU A 515 -11.62 -28.89 -10.32
CA LEU A 515 -11.57 -28.92 -8.87
C LEU A 515 -10.16 -29.27 -8.38
N VAL A 516 -9.66 -28.51 -7.44
CA VAL A 516 -8.35 -28.75 -6.81
C VAL A 516 -8.53 -28.86 -5.30
N LEU A 517 -7.97 -29.90 -4.72
CA LEU A 517 -7.99 -30.13 -3.28
C LEU A 517 -6.55 -30.39 -2.81
N ASP A 518 -5.94 -29.39 -2.18
CA ASP A 518 -4.56 -29.45 -1.68
C ASP A 518 -4.57 -29.72 -0.17
N GLU A 519 -4.34 -30.97 0.22
CA GLU A 519 -4.24 -31.46 1.61
C GLU A 519 -5.34 -30.94 2.55
N PRO A 520 -6.61 -31.12 2.22
CA PRO A 520 -7.71 -30.50 2.96
C PRO A 520 -7.95 -31.09 4.35
N THR A 521 -7.12 -32.01 4.83
CA THR A 521 -7.47 -32.88 5.95
C THR A 521 -6.42 -32.95 7.06
N ALA A 522 -5.39 -32.10 7.03
CA ALA A 522 -4.27 -32.15 7.98
C ALA A 522 -4.69 -32.07 9.48
N ALA A 523 -5.92 -31.57 9.78
CA ALA A 523 -6.44 -31.40 11.14
C ALA A 523 -7.72 -32.24 11.43
N LEU A 524 -8.10 -33.15 10.54
CA LEU A 524 -9.28 -33.98 10.72
C LEU A 524 -8.92 -35.39 11.27
N ASP A 525 -9.84 -35.99 12.05
CA ASP A 525 -9.74 -37.40 12.39
C ASP A 525 -9.94 -38.27 11.15
N PRO A 526 -9.45 -39.52 11.14
CA PRO A 526 -9.50 -40.40 9.95
C PRO A 526 -10.90 -40.64 9.39
N LYS A 527 -11.94 -40.60 10.21
CA LYS A 527 -13.33 -40.80 9.79
C LYS A 527 -13.88 -39.57 9.09
N ALA A 528 -13.70 -38.40 9.70
CA ALA A 528 -14.08 -37.10 9.10
C ALA A 528 -13.34 -36.85 7.79
N GLU A 529 -12.07 -37.22 7.75
CA GLU A 529 -11.24 -37.13 6.55
C GLU A 529 -11.77 -38.01 5.41
N ALA A 530 -12.04 -39.28 5.68
CA ALA A 530 -12.61 -40.19 4.69
C ALA A 530 -13.94 -39.69 4.13
N GLU A 531 -14.72 -39.00 4.95
CA GLU A 531 -15.98 -38.41 4.54
C GLU A 531 -15.77 -37.20 3.63
N VAL A 532 -14.82 -36.32 3.93
CA VAL A 532 -14.47 -35.17 3.07
C VAL A 532 -14.01 -35.62 1.69
N TYR A 533 -13.12 -36.61 1.62
CA TYR A 533 -12.65 -37.14 0.33
C TYR A 533 -13.76 -37.84 -0.46
N ARG A 534 -14.63 -38.59 0.20
CA ARG A 534 -15.77 -39.25 -0.48
C ARG A 534 -16.72 -38.19 -1.04
N ARG A 535 -17.10 -37.21 -0.23
CA ARG A 535 -17.95 -36.10 -0.69
C ARG A 535 -17.31 -35.33 -1.84
N PHE A 536 -15.99 -35.10 -1.80
CA PHE A 536 -15.28 -34.46 -2.90
C PHE A 536 -15.29 -35.31 -4.17
N ALA A 537 -15.05 -36.62 -4.06
CA ALA A 537 -15.12 -37.57 -5.19
C ALA A 537 -16.52 -37.59 -5.82
N ASP A 538 -17.58 -37.51 -4.99
CA ASP A 538 -18.97 -37.43 -5.45
C ASP A 538 -19.25 -36.09 -6.15
N GLN A 539 -18.75 -34.98 -5.60
CA GLN A 539 -18.87 -33.64 -6.20
C GLN A 539 -18.04 -33.50 -7.48
N ALA A 540 -16.95 -34.23 -7.60
CA ALA A 540 -16.11 -34.27 -8.79
C ALA A 540 -16.72 -35.05 -9.96
N GLY A 541 -17.91 -35.66 -9.80
CA GLY A 541 -18.57 -36.43 -10.87
C GLY A 541 -18.69 -35.63 -12.18
N GLY A 542 -18.02 -36.12 -13.24
CA GLY A 542 -17.98 -35.47 -14.57
C GLY A 542 -17.11 -34.22 -14.68
N ARG A 543 -16.38 -33.81 -13.63
CA ARG A 543 -15.45 -32.69 -13.59
C ARG A 543 -14.01 -33.17 -13.53
N THR A 544 -13.09 -32.40 -14.10
CA THR A 544 -11.66 -32.69 -13.91
C THR A 544 -11.28 -32.34 -12.47
N ALA A 545 -10.64 -33.29 -11.75
CA ALA A 545 -10.29 -33.10 -10.35
C ALA A 545 -8.83 -33.47 -10.08
N ILE A 546 -8.15 -32.63 -9.31
CA ILE A 546 -6.78 -32.86 -8.85
C ILE A 546 -6.81 -32.90 -7.33
N LEU A 547 -6.38 -34.03 -6.79
CA LEU A 547 -6.31 -34.31 -5.36
C LEU A 547 -4.86 -34.43 -4.93
N ILE A 548 -4.40 -33.55 -4.06
CA ILE A 548 -3.12 -33.69 -3.38
C ILE A 548 -3.38 -34.25 -1.99
N SER A 549 -2.74 -35.38 -1.69
CA SER A 549 -2.85 -35.99 -0.38
C SER A 549 -1.53 -36.63 0.03
N HIS A 550 -1.17 -36.44 1.30
CA HIS A 550 -0.12 -37.23 1.94
C HIS A 550 -0.59 -38.60 2.39
N ARG A 551 -1.91 -38.84 2.43
CA ARG A 551 -2.46 -40.12 2.83
C ARG A 551 -2.77 -40.96 1.61
N MET A 552 -1.93 -41.95 1.39
CA MET A 552 -1.97 -42.84 0.22
C MET A 552 -3.28 -43.63 0.07
N GLY A 553 -4.01 -43.87 1.18
CA GLY A 553 -5.32 -44.53 1.14
C GLY A 553 -6.35 -43.83 0.26
N PHE A 554 -6.27 -42.48 0.13
CA PHE A 554 -7.20 -41.69 -0.71
C PHE A 554 -6.76 -41.57 -2.17
N ALA A 555 -5.48 -41.81 -2.46
CA ALA A 555 -5.00 -41.87 -3.84
C ALA A 555 -5.72 -42.97 -4.65
N ARG A 556 -6.23 -44.01 -3.98
CA ARG A 556 -7.03 -45.08 -4.59
C ARG A 556 -8.40 -44.64 -5.12
N LEU A 557 -8.90 -43.44 -4.69
CA LEU A 557 -10.17 -42.91 -5.17
C LEU A 557 -10.03 -42.18 -6.52
N ALA A 558 -8.81 -41.95 -6.95
CA ALA A 558 -8.51 -41.32 -8.23
C ALA A 558 -8.46 -42.34 -9.37
N ASP A 559 -8.83 -41.92 -10.57
CA ASP A 559 -8.74 -42.72 -11.77
C ASP A 559 -7.28 -43.01 -12.14
N ARG A 560 -6.38 -42.06 -11.81
CA ARG A 560 -4.94 -42.18 -12.04
C ARG A 560 -4.15 -41.43 -10.98
N ILE A 561 -2.92 -41.87 -10.72
CA ILE A 561 -1.99 -41.33 -9.76
C ILE A 561 -0.75 -40.83 -10.50
N LEU A 562 -0.32 -39.60 -10.15
CA LEU A 562 0.95 -39.02 -10.58
C LEU A 562 1.89 -38.93 -9.38
N VAL A 563 3.07 -39.52 -9.49
CA VAL A 563 4.06 -39.55 -8.42
C VAL A 563 5.17 -38.56 -8.72
N LEU A 564 5.31 -37.52 -7.86
CA LEU A 564 6.41 -36.56 -7.95
C LEU A 564 7.51 -36.89 -6.94
N ARG A 565 8.74 -36.78 -7.42
CA ARG A 565 9.94 -36.82 -6.59
C ARG A 565 10.95 -35.79 -7.08
N GLU A 566 11.44 -34.95 -6.17
CA GLU A 566 12.47 -33.92 -6.44
C GLU A 566 12.15 -33.05 -7.68
N GLY A 567 10.91 -32.58 -7.80
CA GLY A 567 10.45 -31.74 -8.91
C GLY A 567 10.23 -32.46 -10.25
N ARG A 568 10.29 -33.78 -10.29
CA ARG A 568 10.10 -34.61 -11.50
C ARG A 568 8.93 -35.57 -11.36
N LEU A 569 8.26 -35.86 -12.45
CA LEU A 569 7.27 -36.94 -12.53
C LEU A 569 8.00 -38.27 -12.74
N VAL A 570 7.97 -39.16 -11.73
CA VAL A 570 8.72 -40.41 -11.76
C VAL A 570 7.84 -41.62 -12.11
N GLU A 571 6.55 -41.60 -11.72
CA GLU A 571 5.61 -42.68 -12.01
C GLU A 571 4.22 -42.12 -12.30
N GLN A 572 3.44 -42.82 -13.12
CA GLN A 572 2.02 -42.55 -13.34
C GLN A 572 1.27 -43.86 -13.68
N GLY A 573 0.07 -44.00 -13.15
CA GLY A 573 -0.76 -45.20 -13.38
C GLY A 573 -1.90 -45.30 -12.36
N THR A 574 -2.64 -46.38 -12.42
CA THR A 574 -3.64 -46.74 -11.40
C THR A 574 -2.95 -47.25 -10.13
N HIS A 575 -3.67 -47.33 -9.02
CA HIS A 575 -3.17 -47.90 -7.78
C HIS A 575 -2.56 -49.30 -7.98
N ASP A 576 -3.31 -50.19 -8.65
CA ASP A 576 -2.89 -51.58 -8.84
C ASP A 576 -1.68 -51.71 -9.77
N GLU A 577 -1.56 -50.86 -10.77
CA GLU A 577 -0.39 -50.80 -11.66
C GLU A 577 0.86 -50.37 -10.92
N LEU A 578 0.76 -49.28 -10.13
CA LEU A 578 1.88 -48.74 -9.38
C LEU A 578 2.32 -49.64 -8.23
N MET A 579 1.39 -50.31 -7.59
CA MET A 579 1.71 -51.34 -6.58
C MET A 579 2.46 -52.53 -7.19
N ARG A 580 2.10 -52.94 -8.41
CA ARG A 580 2.82 -54.04 -9.13
C ARG A 580 4.19 -53.60 -9.67
N LEU A 581 4.33 -52.31 -10.00
CA LEU A 581 5.59 -51.73 -10.48
C LEU A 581 6.71 -51.80 -9.42
N GLY A 582 6.35 -51.75 -8.15
CA GLY A 582 7.31 -51.87 -7.05
C GLY A 582 8.20 -50.67 -6.84
N GLY A 583 7.79 -49.52 -7.33
CA GLY A 583 8.57 -48.29 -7.34
C GLY A 583 8.31 -47.34 -6.17
N GLU A 584 8.43 -46.05 -6.44
CA GLU A 584 8.27 -44.97 -5.44
C GLU A 584 6.89 -44.96 -4.79
N TYR A 585 5.83 -45.16 -5.59
CA TYR A 585 4.47 -45.25 -5.07
C TYR A 585 4.31 -46.37 -4.04
N GLN A 586 4.78 -47.58 -4.37
CA GLN A 586 4.70 -48.72 -3.45
C GLN A 586 5.49 -48.46 -2.17
N HIS A 587 6.67 -47.82 -2.28
CA HIS A 587 7.49 -47.44 -1.13
C HIS A 587 6.75 -46.48 -0.20
N LEU A 588 6.19 -45.41 -0.75
CA LEU A 588 5.41 -44.42 0.01
C LEU A 588 4.16 -45.06 0.64
N PHE A 589 3.42 -45.86 -0.12
CA PHE A 589 2.24 -46.54 0.37
C PHE A 589 2.56 -47.53 1.51
N GLY A 590 3.59 -48.38 1.33
CA GLY A 590 4.01 -49.36 2.33
C GLY A 590 4.58 -48.73 3.60
N THR A 591 5.23 -47.58 3.48
CA THR A 591 5.72 -46.82 4.64
C THR A 591 4.55 -46.31 5.49
N GLN A 592 3.49 -45.79 4.86
CA GLN A 592 2.30 -45.35 5.60
C GLN A 592 1.47 -46.51 6.16
N ALA A 593 1.31 -47.61 5.42
CA ALA A 593 0.55 -48.78 5.89
C ALA A 593 1.12 -49.31 7.20
N ARG A 594 2.45 -49.37 7.33
CA ARG A 594 3.14 -49.83 8.56
C ARG A 594 2.90 -48.95 9.79
N TRP A 595 2.44 -47.70 9.64
CA TRP A 595 2.10 -46.84 10.76
C TRP A 595 0.67 -47.09 11.29
N TYR A 596 -0.15 -47.85 10.56
CA TYR A 596 -1.53 -48.17 10.93
C TYR A 596 -1.70 -49.63 11.39
N GLU A 597 -0.63 -50.42 11.28
CA GLU A 597 -0.51 -51.76 11.91
C GLU A 597 0.09 -51.63 13.32
#